data_ad1b131c64f4a7112127a7c60bea3087
#
_entry.id   ad1b131c64f4a7112127a7c60bea3087
#
_cell.length_a   1.000
_cell.length_b   1.000
_cell.length_c   1.000
_cell.angle_alpha   90.00
_cell.angle_beta   90.00
_cell.angle_gamma   90.00
#
_symmetry.space_group_name_H-M   'P 1'
#
loop_
_entity.id
_entity.type
_entity.pdbx_description
1 polymer ?
#
loop_
_entity_poly.entity_id
_entity_poly.type
_entity_poly.pdbx_seq_one_letter_code
_entity_poly.pdbx_strand_id
1 'polypeptide(L)'
;KADGWMACEGASTLYAGGGFDGIGVLMLSLDFVVGLDLDHCLDADGNVIESMSQVVADFISIGGYCEVSPSGTGLRQFVRGCRLEDYREKTGPLEIYDDESKRYLTLTGTPYPLGGAAGKVVQAQGALEAFIMKYMDRIHGAPSDLDDTKFDGVPRTMTEVLDLLKRHNKRGRVSRLLAGNLVDHDGDHSAADLALCCEAAYFCRSPLIIDEIMRQSGLMREKWDELRGKVTYGGRTIRKALAAQTRNFDADQAEKSAASAESAKASAKSDEENLR
;
A
#
# COMPACT_ATOMS: atom_id res chain seq x y z
N LYS A 1 7.42 21.36 -2.55
CA LYS A 1 7.11 22.77 -2.20
C LYS A 1 5.61 22.86 -2.02
N ALA A 2 5.17 23.07 -0.79
CA ALA A 2 3.73 23.13 -0.44
C ALA A 2 3.06 24.47 -0.81
N ASP A 3 3.81 25.38 -1.43
CA ASP A 3 3.41 26.79 -1.60
C ASP A 3 2.39 27.03 -2.73
N GLY A 4 1.88 25.97 -3.38
CA GLY A 4 0.90 26.06 -4.48
C GLY A 4 -0.44 25.33 -4.23
N TRP A 5 -0.62 24.74 -3.05
CA TRP A 5 -1.85 24.03 -2.73
C TRP A 5 -2.93 24.98 -2.24
N MET A 6 -4.14 24.85 -2.78
CA MET A 6 -5.26 25.70 -2.41
C MET A 6 -6.58 24.93 -2.48
N ALA A 7 -7.63 25.48 -1.87
CA ALA A 7 -8.97 24.95 -2.00
C ALA A 7 -9.47 25.02 -3.46
N CYS A 8 -10.38 24.14 -3.83
CA CYS A 8 -10.93 24.02 -5.19
C CYS A 8 -11.43 25.34 -5.77
N GLU A 9 -12.11 26.15 -4.96
CA GLU A 9 -12.61 27.48 -5.37
C GLU A 9 -11.48 28.43 -5.78
N GLY A 10 -10.39 28.45 -5.01
CA GLY A 10 -9.21 29.26 -5.34
C GLY A 10 -8.53 28.78 -6.63
N ALA A 11 -8.36 27.48 -6.80
CA ALA A 11 -7.78 26.89 -8.00
C ALA A 11 -8.64 27.17 -9.24
N SER A 12 -9.95 27.04 -9.13
CA SER A 12 -10.91 27.36 -10.20
C SER A 12 -10.88 28.84 -10.60
N THR A 13 -10.78 29.73 -9.62
CA THR A 13 -10.68 31.17 -9.85
C THR A 13 -9.39 31.53 -10.60
N LEU A 14 -8.26 30.95 -10.18
CA LEU A 14 -6.98 31.20 -10.85
C LEU A 14 -6.96 30.62 -12.27
N TYR A 15 -7.51 29.43 -12.46
CA TYR A 15 -7.62 28.82 -13.78
C TYR A 15 -8.49 29.65 -14.73
N ALA A 16 -9.63 30.14 -14.26
CA ALA A 16 -10.52 31.01 -15.03
C ALA A 16 -9.87 32.36 -15.39
N GLY A 17 -8.93 32.85 -14.57
CA GLY A 17 -8.13 34.05 -14.84
C GLY A 17 -7.08 33.87 -15.94
N GLY A 18 -6.83 32.65 -16.41
CA GLY A 18 -5.83 32.30 -17.42
C GLY A 18 -4.42 32.17 -16.84
N GLY A 19 -3.51 31.62 -17.64
CA GLY A 19 -2.10 31.44 -17.27
C GLY A 19 -1.78 30.05 -16.70
N PHE A 20 -2.76 29.13 -16.66
CA PHE A 20 -2.58 27.73 -16.28
C PHE A 20 -3.25 26.81 -17.30
N ASP A 21 -2.61 25.67 -17.57
CA ASP A 21 -3.08 24.68 -18.56
C ASP A 21 -4.17 23.76 -17.98
N GLY A 22 -4.36 23.72 -16.67
CA GLY A 22 -5.36 22.87 -16.02
C GLY A 22 -5.32 22.94 -14.50
N ILE A 23 -6.24 22.19 -13.90
CA ILE A 23 -6.35 22.00 -12.43
C ILE A 23 -6.03 20.54 -12.15
N GLY A 24 -5.27 20.27 -11.10
CA GLY A 24 -5.01 18.93 -10.60
C GLY A 24 -5.55 18.74 -9.18
N VAL A 25 -6.04 17.54 -8.88
CA VAL A 25 -6.40 17.11 -7.53
C VAL A 25 -5.28 16.26 -6.96
N LEU A 26 -4.79 16.63 -5.79
CA LEU A 26 -3.93 15.78 -4.98
C LEU A 26 -4.79 14.98 -4.03
N MET A 27 -4.64 13.67 -4.05
CA MET A 27 -5.26 12.80 -3.06
C MET A 27 -4.52 12.95 -1.73
N LEU A 28 -5.22 13.50 -0.73
CA LEU A 28 -4.68 13.69 0.62
C LEU A 28 -5.31 12.71 1.59
N SER A 29 -4.55 12.31 2.57
CA SER A 29 -4.95 11.32 3.58
C SER A 29 -6.22 11.71 4.37
N LEU A 30 -6.50 12.99 4.50
CA LEU A 30 -7.67 13.50 5.24
C LEU A 30 -9.00 13.33 4.52
N ASP A 31 -8.97 13.17 3.20
CA ASP A 31 -10.18 13.17 2.38
C ASP A 31 -10.66 11.77 1.99
N PHE A 32 -9.81 10.74 2.18
CA PHE A 32 -10.09 9.36 1.74
C PHE A 32 -10.54 9.30 0.28
N VAL A 33 -9.98 10.14 -0.57
CA VAL A 33 -10.29 10.18 -1.99
C VAL A 33 -9.37 9.24 -2.73
N VAL A 34 -9.96 8.38 -3.54
CA VAL A 34 -9.29 7.50 -4.49
C VAL A 34 -9.61 8.00 -5.89
N GLY A 35 -8.56 8.20 -6.68
CA GLY A 35 -8.66 8.52 -8.09
C GLY A 35 -8.39 7.28 -8.94
N LEU A 36 -9.27 7.01 -9.88
CA LEU A 36 -9.13 5.94 -10.87
C LEU A 36 -8.93 6.58 -12.25
N ASP A 37 -8.01 6.02 -13.04
CA ASP A 37 -7.73 6.44 -14.41
C ASP A 37 -7.79 5.21 -15.32
N LEU A 38 -8.70 5.23 -16.31
CA LEU A 38 -8.90 4.15 -17.28
C LEU A 38 -8.55 4.68 -18.67
N ASP A 39 -7.34 4.38 -19.12
CA ASP A 39 -6.80 4.83 -20.39
C ASP A 39 -7.37 4.05 -21.58
N HIS A 40 -7.42 4.72 -22.76
CA HIS A 40 -7.72 4.10 -24.05
C HIS A 40 -9.03 3.31 -24.09
N CYS A 41 -10.05 3.76 -23.39
CA CYS A 41 -11.36 3.13 -23.35
C CYS A 41 -12.40 3.80 -24.25
N LEU A 42 -12.10 5.01 -24.78
CA LEU A 42 -12.94 5.76 -25.69
C LEU A 42 -12.26 5.92 -27.06
N ASP A 43 -13.04 5.93 -28.13
CA ASP A 43 -12.63 6.30 -29.47
C ASP A 43 -12.56 7.84 -29.65
N ALA A 44 -12.18 8.30 -30.84
CA ALA A 44 -12.07 9.73 -31.17
C ALA A 44 -13.42 10.48 -31.09
N ASP A 45 -14.53 9.80 -31.20
CA ASP A 45 -15.89 10.36 -31.15
C ASP A 45 -16.46 10.31 -29.71
N GLY A 46 -15.68 9.77 -28.74
CA GLY A 46 -16.07 9.64 -27.33
C GLY A 46 -16.94 8.41 -27.04
N ASN A 47 -17.07 7.48 -27.98
CA ASN A 47 -17.78 6.23 -27.76
C ASN A 47 -16.88 5.21 -27.11
N VAL A 48 -17.48 4.32 -26.31
CA VAL A 48 -16.75 3.22 -25.67
C VAL A 48 -16.28 2.22 -26.73
N ILE A 49 -14.98 1.91 -26.72
CA ILE A 49 -14.39 0.87 -27.58
C ILE A 49 -15.01 -0.48 -27.19
N GLU A 50 -15.46 -1.27 -28.17
CA GLU A 50 -16.21 -2.51 -27.93
C GLU A 50 -15.49 -3.46 -26.94
N SER A 51 -14.19 -3.65 -27.11
CA SER A 51 -13.39 -4.50 -26.21
C SER A 51 -13.30 -3.99 -24.77
N MET A 52 -13.63 -2.72 -24.52
CA MET A 52 -13.60 -2.07 -23.21
C MET A 52 -14.99 -1.93 -22.59
N SER A 53 -16.06 -2.35 -23.27
CA SER A 53 -17.44 -2.11 -22.85
C SER A 53 -17.75 -2.60 -21.45
N GLN A 54 -17.30 -3.81 -21.11
CA GLN A 54 -17.57 -4.38 -19.80
C GLN A 54 -16.80 -3.67 -18.68
N VAL A 55 -15.51 -3.37 -18.88
CA VAL A 55 -14.73 -2.68 -17.86
C VAL A 55 -15.21 -1.25 -17.66
N VAL A 56 -15.64 -0.55 -18.73
CA VAL A 56 -16.22 0.79 -18.63
C VAL A 56 -17.55 0.76 -17.89
N ALA A 57 -18.42 -0.20 -18.18
CA ALA A 57 -19.69 -0.35 -17.46
C ALA A 57 -19.46 -0.57 -15.95
N ASP A 58 -18.56 -1.46 -15.60
CA ASP A 58 -18.22 -1.73 -14.20
C ASP A 58 -17.52 -0.53 -13.54
N PHE A 59 -16.65 0.17 -14.26
CA PHE A 59 -16.00 1.39 -13.81
C PHE A 59 -17.02 2.47 -13.43
N ILE A 60 -17.99 2.74 -14.30
CA ILE A 60 -19.06 3.70 -14.03
C ILE A 60 -19.94 3.25 -12.86
N SER A 61 -20.17 1.95 -12.71
CA SER A 61 -21.02 1.38 -11.66
C SER A 61 -20.48 1.58 -10.23
N ILE A 62 -19.19 1.95 -10.08
CA ILE A 62 -18.63 2.37 -8.80
C ILE A 62 -19.40 3.58 -8.26
N GLY A 63 -19.91 4.47 -9.14
CA GLY A 63 -20.87 5.51 -8.79
C GLY A 63 -20.27 6.82 -8.30
N GLY A 64 -18.97 7.07 -8.57
CA GLY A 64 -18.27 8.30 -8.21
C GLY A 64 -18.46 9.45 -9.20
N TYR A 65 -17.72 10.53 -8.97
CA TYR A 65 -17.58 11.61 -9.96
C TYR A 65 -16.75 11.08 -11.14
N CYS A 66 -17.34 11.06 -12.33
CA CYS A 66 -16.71 10.53 -13.52
C CYS A 66 -16.59 11.60 -14.60
N GLU A 67 -15.43 11.66 -15.26
CA GLU A 67 -15.16 12.61 -16.36
C GLU A 67 -14.29 11.98 -17.45
N VAL A 68 -14.27 12.60 -18.61
CA VAL A 68 -13.34 12.25 -19.69
C VAL A 68 -11.95 12.74 -19.32
N SER A 69 -10.93 11.90 -19.52
CA SER A 69 -9.53 12.25 -19.23
C SER A 69 -9.01 13.35 -20.17
N PRO A 70 -7.89 14.03 -19.84
CA PRO A 70 -7.32 15.09 -20.70
C PRO A 70 -6.97 14.65 -22.10
N SER A 71 -6.69 13.37 -22.33
CA SER A 71 -6.41 12.83 -23.67
C SER A 71 -7.65 12.73 -24.56
N GLY A 72 -8.85 12.80 -23.98
CA GLY A 72 -10.12 12.56 -24.67
C GLY A 72 -10.44 11.08 -24.90
N THR A 73 -9.51 10.17 -24.65
CA THR A 73 -9.65 8.73 -24.96
C THR A 73 -9.76 7.84 -23.73
N GLY A 74 -9.76 8.41 -22.54
CA GLY A 74 -9.85 7.72 -21.26
C GLY A 74 -10.92 8.30 -20.35
N LEU A 75 -11.17 7.62 -19.24
CA LEU A 75 -12.09 8.04 -18.19
C LEU A 75 -11.37 8.18 -16.86
N ARG A 76 -11.77 9.17 -16.07
CA ARG A 76 -11.36 9.34 -14.68
C ARG A 76 -12.53 9.28 -13.75
N GLN A 77 -12.33 8.68 -12.58
CA GLN A 77 -13.35 8.66 -11.56
C GLN A 77 -12.75 8.93 -10.19
N PHE A 78 -13.48 9.69 -9.38
CA PHE A 78 -13.09 10.01 -8.01
C PHE A 78 -14.17 9.52 -7.06
N VAL A 79 -13.76 8.74 -6.06
CA VAL A 79 -14.63 8.18 -5.02
C VAL A 79 -14.00 8.36 -3.66
N ARG A 80 -14.79 8.25 -2.60
CA ARG A 80 -14.27 8.11 -1.23
C ARG A 80 -14.13 6.64 -0.89
N GLY A 81 -12.94 6.27 -0.45
CA GLY A 81 -12.59 4.92 -0.07
C GLY A 81 -11.10 4.78 0.15
N CYS A 82 -10.63 3.55 0.16
CA CYS A 82 -9.21 3.21 0.24
C CYS A 82 -8.90 2.13 -0.80
N ARG A 83 -7.76 2.25 -1.44
CA ARG A 83 -7.24 1.21 -2.34
C ARG A 83 -6.92 -0.04 -1.53
N LEU A 84 -7.05 -1.20 -2.16
CA LEU A 84 -6.59 -2.47 -1.61
C LEU A 84 -5.07 -2.58 -1.78
N GLU A 85 -4.34 -2.71 -0.67
CA GLU A 85 -2.87 -2.72 -0.65
C GLU A 85 -2.27 -3.94 -1.32
N ASP A 86 -3.02 -5.04 -1.36
CA ASP A 86 -2.61 -6.30 -2.01
C ASP A 86 -2.63 -6.23 -3.54
N TYR A 87 -3.06 -5.10 -4.10
CA TYR A 87 -3.20 -4.92 -5.53
C TYR A 87 -2.28 -3.82 -6.05
N ARG A 88 -1.80 -3.98 -7.27
CA ARG A 88 -0.95 -3.00 -7.95
C ARG A 88 -1.68 -1.68 -8.12
N GLU A 89 -0.93 -0.59 -8.20
CA GLU A 89 -1.49 0.71 -8.59
C GLU A 89 -1.84 0.78 -10.07
N LYS A 90 -1.20 -0.06 -10.89
CA LYS A 90 -1.39 -0.11 -12.35
C LYS A 90 -1.49 -1.54 -12.85
N THR A 91 -2.52 -1.81 -13.64
CA THR A 91 -2.72 -3.05 -14.39
C THR A 91 -3.24 -2.71 -15.78
N GLY A 92 -2.42 -2.94 -16.80
CA GLY A 92 -2.77 -2.57 -18.18
C GLY A 92 -3.13 -1.09 -18.31
N PRO A 93 -4.33 -0.75 -18.82
CA PRO A 93 -4.78 0.63 -18.98
C PRO A 93 -5.40 1.24 -17.72
N LEU A 94 -5.54 0.47 -16.63
CA LEU A 94 -6.17 0.91 -15.39
C LEU A 94 -5.13 1.32 -14.37
N GLU A 95 -5.30 2.52 -13.79
CA GLU A 95 -4.50 3.05 -12.70
C GLU A 95 -5.40 3.49 -11.54
N ILE A 96 -4.96 3.24 -10.30
CA ILE A 96 -5.70 3.61 -9.08
C ILE A 96 -4.74 4.25 -8.10
N TYR A 97 -5.08 5.47 -7.67
CA TYR A 97 -4.26 6.30 -6.81
C TYR A 97 -5.00 6.74 -5.56
N ASP A 98 -4.30 6.74 -4.45
CA ASP A 98 -4.74 7.26 -3.17
C ASP A 98 -3.68 8.19 -2.55
N ASP A 99 -3.81 8.52 -1.28
CA ASP A 99 -2.88 9.39 -0.56
C ASP A 99 -1.46 8.82 -0.43
N GLU A 100 -1.28 7.51 -0.54
CA GLU A 100 0.05 6.88 -0.51
C GLU A 100 0.78 6.95 -1.85
N SER A 101 0.02 7.06 -2.93
CA SER A 101 0.56 7.12 -4.30
C SER A 101 1.36 8.40 -4.58
N LYS A 102 1.20 9.45 -3.76
CA LYS A 102 1.87 10.76 -3.91
C LYS A 102 1.73 11.32 -5.32
N ARG A 103 0.57 11.13 -5.92
CA ARG A 103 0.22 11.55 -7.28
C ARG A 103 -0.90 12.56 -7.26
N TYR A 104 -1.02 13.31 -8.33
CA TYR A 104 -2.18 14.13 -8.63
C TYR A 104 -2.82 13.65 -9.92
N LEU A 105 -4.12 13.85 -10.05
CA LEU A 105 -4.86 13.66 -11.28
C LEU A 105 -5.40 15.01 -11.76
N THR A 106 -5.26 15.28 -13.05
CA THR A 106 -5.82 16.48 -13.67
C THR A 106 -7.35 16.38 -13.74
N LEU A 107 -8.04 17.45 -13.39
CA LEU A 107 -9.49 17.59 -13.62
C LEU A 107 -9.76 18.25 -14.96
N THR A 108 -10.64 17.68 -15.75
CA THR A 108 -11.08 18.25 -17.03
C THR A 108 -12.38 19.02 -16.90
N GLY A 109 -13.23 18.64 -15.94
CA GLY A 109 -14.59 19.15 -15.84
C GLY A 109 -15.51 18.69 -16.97
N THR A 110 -15.11 17.72 -17.78
CA THR A 110 -15.91 17.15 -18.87
C THR A 110 -16.62 15.89 -18.37
N PRO A 111 -17.90 15.99 -17.92
CA PRO A 111 -18.58 14.86 -17.30
C PRO A 111 -18.77 13.68 -18.26
N TYR A 112 -18.73 12.49 -17.70
CA TYR A 112 -19.07 11.28 -18.45
C TYR A 112 -20.21 10.52 -17.74
N PRO A 113 -21.24 10.02 -18.47
CA PRO A 113 -21.38 10.10 -19.94
C PRO A 113 -21.56 11.53 -20.44
N LEU A 114 -21.11 11.80 -21.68
CA LEU A 114 -21.19 13.12 -22.29
C LEU A 114 -22.63 13.64 -22.26
N GLY A 115 -22.81 14.89 -21.81
CA GLY A 115 -24.15 15.49 -21.64
C GLY A 115 -24.92 15.03 -20.40
N GLY A 116 -24.35 14.13 -19.59
CA GLY A 116 -24.90 13.65 -18.34
C GLY A 116 -24.37 14.41 -17.10
N ALA A 117 -24.88 14.04 -15.92
CA ALA A 117 -24.28 14.50 -14.67
C ALA A 117 -23.03 13.66 -14.36
N ALA A 118 -21.93 14.33 -14.05
CA ALA A 118 -20.67 13.67 -13.71
C ALA A 118 -20.73 12.85 -12.39
N GLY A 119 -21.81 12.97 -11.66
CA GLY A 119 -21.93 12.40 -10.31
C GLY A 119 -21.28 13.29 -9.25
N LYS A 120 -21.09 12.72 -8.09
CA LYS A 120 -20.41 13.34 -6.94
C LYS A 120 -19.37 12.41 -6.39
N VAL A 121 -18.36 12.94 -5.73
CA VAL A 121 -17.42 12.13 -4.94
C VAL A 121 -18.17 11.56 -3.73
N VAL A 122 -18.55 10.30 -3.79
CA VAL A 122 -19.35 9.60 -2.78
C VAL A 122 -18.57 8.47 -2.13
N GLN A 123 -19.03 8.03 -0.97
CA GLN A 123 -18.47 6.85 -0.31
C GLN A 123 -18.82 5.60 -1.12
N ALA A 124 -17.82 4.88 -1.63
CA ALA A 124 -18.01 3.76 -2.54
C ALA A 124 -17.08 2.56 -2.25
N GLN A 125 -16.63 2.36 -1.01
CA GLN A 125 -15.64 1.35 -0.64
C GLN A 125 -15.96 -0.04 -1.19
N GLY A 126 -17.19 -0.54 -0.98
CA GLY A 126 -17.54 -1.90 -1.41
C GLY A 126 -17.53 -2.08 -2.94
N ALA A 127 -18.00 -1.07 -3.70
CA ALA A 127 -17.96 -1.11 -5.15
C ALA A 127 -16.52 -0.97 -5.67
N LEU A 128 -15.70 -0.12 -5.05
CA LEU A 128 -14.29 0.04 -5.35
C LEU A 128 -13.51 -1.26 -5.11
N GLU A 129 -13.71 -1.92 -3.97
CA GLU A 129 -13.10 -3.23 -3.66
C GLU A 129 -13.47 -4.28 -4.70
N ALA A 130 -14.75 -4.40 -5.03
CA ALA A 130 -15.22 -5.37 -6.04
C ALA A 130 -14.58 -5.12 -7.42
N PHE A 131 -14.46 -3.85 -7.81
CA PHE A 131 -13.81 -3.45 -9.06
C PHE A 131 -12.31 -3.78 -9.05
N ILE A 132 -11.59 -3.42 -7.98
CA ILE A 132 -10.17 -3.73 -7.82
C ILE A 132 -9.92 -5.24 -7.90
N MET A 133 -10.71 -6.04 -7.17
CA MET A 133 -10.57 -7.51 -7.17
C MET A 133 -10.80 -8.14 -8.54
N LYS A 134 -11.60 -7.51 -9.39
CA LYS A 134 -11.94 -8.01 -10.72
C LYS A 134 -10.91 -7.64 -11.78
N TYR A 135 -10.34 -6.43 -11.71
CA TYR A 135 -9.57 -5.86 -12.82
C TYR A 135 -8.10 -5.56 -12.51
N MET A 136 -7.71 -5.50 -11.24
CA MET A 136 -6.33 -5.21 -10.86
C MET A 136 -5.53 -6.47 -10.54
N ASP A 137 -4.27 -6.48 -10.95
CA ASP A 137 -3.35 -7.54 -10.57
C ASP A 137 -3.00 -7.47 -9.09
N ARG A 138 -2.99 -8.61 -8.45
CA ARG A 138 -2.42 -8.72 -7.11
C ARG A 138 -0.91 -8.54 -7.13
N ILE A 139 -0.39 -7.92 -6.09
CA ILE A 139 1.05 -7.92 -5.82
C ILE A 139 1.41 -9.36 -5.42
N HIS A 140 2.27 -10.01 -6.20
CA HIS A 140 2.69 -11.38 -5.90
C HIS A 140 3.30 -11.45 -4.50
N GLY A 141 2.76 -12.35 -3.68
CA GLY A 141 3.21 -12.58 -2.30
C GLY A 141 2.41 -11.84 -1.21
N ALA A 142 1.46 -10.96 -1.57
CA ALA A 142 0.52 -10.43 -0.59
C ALA A 142 -0.46 -11.55 -0.18
N PRO A 143 -0.57 -11.93 1.11
CA PRO A 143 -1.52 -12.93 1.55
C PRO A 143 -2.94 -12.37 1.34
N SER A 144 -3.77 -13.11 0.62
CA SER A 144 -5.18 -12.74 0.35
C SER A 144 -6.07 -12.80 1.58
N ASP A 145 -5.61 -13.51 2.61
CA ASP A 145 -6.28 -13.65 3.90
C ASP A 145 -5.20 -13.69 4.98
N LEU A 146 -5.21 -12.71 5.86
CA LEU A 146 -4.56 -12.84 7.16
C LEU A 146 -5.42 -13.79 8.01
N ASP A 147 -5.46 -15.05 7.58
CA ASP A 147 -5.94 -16.13 8.39
C ASP A 147 -4.83 -16.46 9.40
N ASP A 148 -5.04 -16.09 10.65
CA ASP A 148 -4.14 -16.40 11.77
C ASP A 148 -3.84 -17.91 11.89
N THR A 149 -4.51 -18.77 11.12
CA THR A 149 -4.36 -20.23 11.15
C THR A 149 -3.28 -20.77 10.20
N LYS A 150 -2.67 -19.96 9.35
CA LYS A 150 -1.63 -20.39 8.36
C LYS A 150 -0.21 -19.94 8.70
N PHE A 151 0.11 -19.86 9.98
CA PHE A 151 1.48 -19.50 10.38
C PHE A 151 2.40 -20.71 10.37
N ASP A 152 3.36 -20.73 9.45
CA ASP A 152 4.51 -21.66 9.43
C ASP A 152 5.62 -21.22 10.40
N GLY A 153 5.34 -20.39 11.39
CA GLY A 153 6.30 -19.84 12.33
C GLY A 153 6.10 -20.37 13.76
N VAL A 154 7.17 -20.37 14.54
CA VAL A 154 7.10 -20.68 15.99
C VAL A 154 6.29 -19.58 16.69
N PRO A 155 5.21 -19.92 17.42
CA PRO A 155 4.48 -18.96 18.22
C PRO A 155 5.42 -18.27 19.24
N ARG A 156 5.38 -16.94 19.33
CA ARG A 156 6.18 -16.14 20.24
C ARG A 156 5.31 -15.17 20.99
N THR A 157 5.71 -14.84 22.19
CA THR A 157 5.16 -13.70 22.94
C THR A 157 5.82 -12.40 22.48
N MET A 158 5.20 -11.26 22.75
CA MET A 158 5.76 -9.94 22.50
C MET A 158 7.17 -9.79 23.13
N THR A 159 7.35 -10.26 24.37
CA THR A 159 8.63 -10.18 25.08
C THR A 159 9.74 -10.94 24.34
N GLU A 160 9.45 -12.15 23.86
CA GLU A 160 10.41 -12.95 23.09
C GLU A 160 10.80 -12.26 21.78
N VAL A 161 9.83 -11.65 21.09
CA VAL A 161 10.10 -10.89 19.85
C VAL A 161 10.94 -9.66 20.14
N LEU A 162 10.64 -8.91 21.20
CA LEU A 162 11.46 -7.77 21.62
C LEU A 162 12.90 -8.16 21.98
N ASP A 163 13.09 -9.29 22.63
CA ASP A 163 14.42 -9.81 22.95
C ASP A 163 15.20 -10.23 21.70
N LEU A 164 14.53 -10.83 20.73
CA LEU A 164 15.11 -11.15 19.42
C LEU A 164 15.49 -9.87 18.66
N LEU A 165 14.60 -8.90 18.60
CA LEU A 165 14.82 -7.59 17.99
C LEU A 165 16.06 -6.91 18.59
N LYS A 166 16.20 -6.91 19.93
CA LYS A 166 17.34 -6.30 20.64
C LYS A 166 18.64 -7.07 20.36
N ARG A 167 18.61 -8.40 20.37
CA ARG A 167 19.79 -9.26 20.10
C ARG A 167 20.30 -9.14 18.67
N HIS A 168 19.40 -8.96 17.68
CA HIS A 168 19.75 -8.87 16.27
C HIS A 168 19.86 -7.41 15.78
N ASN A 169 19.88 -6.47 16.69
CA ASN A 169 19.91 -5.02 16.45
C ASN A 169 21.25 -4.56 15.81
N LYS A 170 21.36 -4.70 14.50
CA LYS A 170 22.54 -4.23 13.77
C LYS A 170 22.66 -2.71 13.84
N ARG A 171 23.83 -2.22 14.31
CA ARG A 171 24.15 -0.78 14.41
C ARG A 171 23.15 0.06 15.22
N GLY A 172 22.39 -0.55 16.12
CA GLY A 172 21.46 0.16 17.00
C GLY A 172 20.18 0.68 16.32
N ARG A 173 19.91 0.32 15.06
CA ARG A 173 18.75 0.80 14.29
C ARG A 173 17.42 0.48 14.98
N VAL A 174 17.24 -0.77 15.39
CA VAL A 174 15.99 -1.20 16.04
C VAL A 174 15.79 -0.47 17.38
N SER A 175 16.86 -0.28 18.16
CA SER A 175 16.77 0.49 19.43
C SER A 175 16.35 1.93 19.18
N ARG A 176 16.84 2.57 18.11
CA ARG A 176 16.40 3.91 17.72
C ARG A 176 14.92 3.93 17.33
N LEU A 177 14.46 2.98 16.52
CA LEU A 177 13.05 2.87 16.15
C LEU A 177 12.15 2.66 17.37
N LEU A 178 12.53 1.74 18.28
CA LEU A 178 11.79 1.52 19.53
C LEU A 178 11.75 2.76 20.43
N ALA A 179 12.79 3.60 20.39
CA ALA A 179 12.83 4.87 21.11
C ALA A 179 12.12 6.03 20.37
N GLY A 180 11.56 5.81 19.19
CA GLY A 180 10.91 6.85 18.39
C GLY A 180 11.86 7.79 17.66
N ASN A 181 13.13 7.41 17.51
CA ASN A 181 14.14 8.23 16.85
C ASN A 181 14.07 8.03 15.33
N LEU A 182 13.88 9.12 14.59
CA LEU A 182 13.63 9.15 13.14
C LEU A 182 14.89 9.42 12.30
N VAL A 183 16.08 9.44 12.93
CA VAL A 183 17.33 9.84 12.26
C VAL A 183 17.66 8.97 11.03
N ASP A 184 17.32 7.68 11.08
CA ASP A 184 17.56 6.74 9.97
C ASP A 184 16.49 6.87 8.85
N HIS A 185 15.51 7.75 9.01
CA HIS A 185 14.37 7.92 8.13
C HIS A 185 14.10 9.40 7.78
N ASP A 186 15.10 10.26 7.91
CA ASP A 186 15.04 11.70 7.56
C ASP A 186 13.83 12.44 8.15
N GLY A 187 13.38 12.02 9.35
CA GLY A 187 12.18 12.57 9.99
C GLY A 187 10.85 12.00 9.50
N ASP A 188 10.84 11.06 8.57
CA ASP A 188 9.61 10.43 8.08
C ASP A 188 9.10 9.37 9.07
N HIS A 189 8.07 9.73 9.83
CA HIS A 189 7.37 8.83 10.74
C HIS A 189 6.78 7.61 10.06
N SER A 190 6.22 7.75 8.84
CA SER A 190 5.56 6.64 8.16
C SER A 190 6.56 5.60 7.67
N ALA A 191 7.73 6.06 7.23
CA ALA A 191 8.84 5.18 6.88
C ALA A 191 9.40 4.45 8.12
N ALA A 192 9.50 5.15 9.27
CA ALA A 192 9.94 4.55 10.53
C ALA A 192 8.94 3.52 11.08
N ASP A 193 7.63 3.82 11.00
CA ASP A 193 6.55 2.90 11.40
C ASP A 193 6.65 1.58 10.59
N LEU A 194 6.71 1.69 9.27
CA LEU A 194 6.85 0.54 8.39
C LEU A 194 8.14 -0.24 8.68
N ALA A 195 9.25 0.46 8.92
CA ALA A 195 10.53 -0.17 9.21
C ALA A 195 10.47 -1.00 10.50
N LEU A 196 9.88 -0.47 11.59
CA LEU A 196 9.74 -1.23 12.84
C LEU A 196 8.83 -2.44 12.65
N CYS A 197 7.71 -2.28 11.94
CA CYS A 197 6.83 -3.41 11.60
C CYS A 197 7.56 -4.48 10.78
N CYS A 198 8.38 -4.12 9.79
CA CYS A 198 9.16 -5.07 9.00
C CYS A 198 10.22 -5.81 9.84
N GLU A 199 10.90 -5.11 10.75
CA GLU A 199 11.86 -5.74 11.67
C GLU A 199 11.15 -6.75 12.59
N ALA A 200 9.97 -6.42 13.11
CA ALA A 200 9.17 -7.33 13.93
C ALA A 200 8.62 -8.51 13.12
N ALA A 201 8.15 -8.26 11.89
CA ALA A 201 7.60 -9.28 10.99
C ALA A 201 8.62 -10.36 10.59
N TYR A 202 9.92 -10.08 10.66
CA TYR A 202 10.97 -11.08 10.47
C TYR A 202 10.99 -12.14 11.58
N PHE A 203 10.68 -11.73 12.83
CA PHE A 203 10.72 -12.60 14.00
C PHE A 203 9.35 -13.20 14.36
N CYS A 204 8.26 -12.56 13.96
CA CYS A 204 6.91 -13.09 14.17
C CYS A 204 5.99 -12.66 13.03
N ARG A 205 4.99 -13.51 12.76
CA ARG A 205 3.99 -13.23 11.72
C ARG A 205 2.63 -12.81 12.31
N SER A 206 2.56 -12.62 13.64
CA SER A 206 1.34 -12.22 14.33
C SER A 206 1.10 -10.71 14.22
N PRO A 207 0.03 -10.26 13.56
CA PRO A 207 -0.33 -8.84 13.51
C PRO A 207 -0.55 -8.24 14.89
N LEU A 208 -1.11 -9.01 15.84
CA LEU A 208 -1.39 -8.57 17.19
C LEU A 208 -0.09 -8.25 17.97
N ILE A 209 0.92 -9.11 17.85
CA ILE A 209 2.21 -8.90 18.52
C ILE A 209 2.94 -7.70 17.91
N ILE A 210 2.87 -7.53 16.58
CA ILE A 210 3.47 -6.36 15.92
C ILE A 210 2.77 -5.07 16.37
N ASP A 211 1.45 -5.06 16.46
CA ASP A 211 0.67 -3.93 16.97
C ASP A 211 1.06 -3.60 18.42
N GLU A 212 1.20 -4.61 19.27
CA GLU A 212 1.58 -4.45 20.67
C GLU A 212 3.00 -3.86 20.81
N ILE A 213 3.96 -4.30 19.98
CA ILE A 213 5.31 -3.73 19.93
C ILE A 213 5.27 -2.27 19.50
N MET A 214 4.47 -1.94 18.47
CA MET A 214 4.33 -0.56 18.00
C MET A 214 3.72 0.34 19.07
N ARG A 215 2.70 -0.12 19.79
CA ARG A 215 2.05 0.63 20.88
C ARG A 215 2.99 0.92 22.05
N GLN A 216 3.98 0.07 22.28
CA GLN A 216 5.00 0.27 23.33
C GLN A 216 6.23 1.04 22.84
N SER A 217 6.33 1.33 21.55
CA SER A 217 7.45 2.09 20.98
C SER A 217 7.23 3.60 21.11
N GLY A 218 8.32 4.36 21.04
CA GLY A 218 8.28 5.81 20.95
C GLY A 218 7.73 6.35 19.62
N LEU A 219 7.41 5.48 18.66
CA LEU A 219 6.75 5.84 17.40
C LEU A 219 5.22 5.93 17.55
N MET A 220 4.66 5.39 18.65
CA MET A 220 3.21 5.40 18.87
C MET A 220 2.66 6.83 18.90
N ARG A 221 1.59 7.08 18.16
CA ARG A 221 0.86 8.35 18.10
C ARG A 221 -0.59 8.11 17.65
N GLU A 222 -1.44 9.10 17.80
CA GLU A 222 -2.88 9.02 17.49
C GLU A 222 -3.16 8.52 16.07
N LYS A 223 -2.32 8.89 15.10
CA LYS A 223 -2.42 8.42 13.71
C LYS A 223 -2.47 6.89 13.60
N TRP A 224 -1.88 6.16 14.53
CA TRP A 224 -1.85 4.70 14.50
C TRP A 224 -3.25 4.08 14.50
N ASP A 225 -4.16 4.71 15.24
CA ASP A 225 -5.56 4.24 15.39
C ASP A 225 -6.53 4.97 14.45
N GLU A 226 -6.06 5.91 13.61
CA GLU A 226 -6.89 6.56 12.62
C GLU A 226 -7.44 5.55 11.61
N LEU A 227 -8.75 5.59 11.40
CA LEU A 227 -9.41 4.75 10.40
C LEU A 227 -9.06 5.24 8.98
N ARG A 228 -8.66 4.29 8.16
CA ARG A 228 -8.42 4.43 6.72
C ARG A 228 -9.37 3.47 5.99
N GLY A 229 -10.61 3.91 5.78
CA GLY A 229 -11.70 3.04 5.35
C GLY A 229 -12.15 2.10 6.46
N LYS A 230 -12.02 0.77 6.26
CA LYS A 230 -12.41 -0.24 7.25
C LYS A 230 -11.27 -0.65 8.21
N VAL A 231 -10.07 -0.19 7.96
CA VAL A 231 -8.85 -0.60 8.67
C VAL A 231 -8.16 0.63 9.24
N THR A 232 -7.45 0.48 10.35
CA THR A 232 -6.63 1.55 10.91
C THR A 232 -5.35 1.76 10.09
N TYR A 233 -4.73 2.94 10.18
CA TYR A 233 -3.41 3.18 9.61
C TYR A 233 -2.39 2.14 10.11
N GLY A 234 -2.42 1.81 11.40
CA GLY A 234 -1.57 0.77 11.98
C GLY A 234 -1.81 -0.61 11.36
N GLY A 235 -3.07 -1.00 11.21
CA GLY A 235 -3.44 -2.26 10.58
C GLY A 235 -2.97 -2.37 9.12
N ARG A 236 -3.05 -1.26 8.35
CA ARG A 236 -2.49 -1.19 6.99
C ARG A 236 -0.97 -1.34 6.99
N THR A 237 -0.28 -0.62 7.88
CA THR A 237 1.19 -0.65 7.98
C THR A 237 1.69 -2.05 8.34
N ILE A 238 1.03 -2.74 9.28
CA ILE A 238 1.36 -4.12 9.66
C ILE A 238 1.18 -5.08 8.48
N ARG A 239 0.05 -5.01 7.75
CA ARG A 239 -0.18 -5.86 6.56
C ARG A 239 0.90 -5.65 5.52
N LYS A 240 1.25 -4.39 5.23
CA LYS A 240 2.32 -4.04 4.29
C LYS A 240 3.67 -4.63 4.71
N ALA A 241 4.00 -4.57 6.00
CA ALA A 241 5.22 -5.16 6.55
C ALA A 241 5.22 -6.68 6.42
N LEU A 242 4.12 -7.34 6.76
CA LEU A 242 3.98 -8.80 6.65
C LEU A 242 4.04 -9.28 5.19
N ALA A 243 3.46 -8.53 4.26
CA ALA A 243 3.53 -8.83 2.83
C ALA A 243 4.94 -8.62 2.25
N ALA A 244 5.64 -7.57 2.66
CA ALA A 244 7.01 -7.29 2.20
C ALA A 244 8.04 -8.28 2.74
N GLN A 245 7.77 -8.92 3.89
CA GLN A 245 8.69 -9.83 4.55
C GLN A 245 8.55 -11.26 4.03
N THR A 246 9.37 -11.61 3.03
CA THR A 246 9.39 -12.93 2.39
C THR A 246 10.24 -13.95 3.13
N ARG A 247 11.13 -13.53 4.03
CA ARG A 247 11.98 -14.38 4.88
C ARG A 247 11.52 -14.30 6.33
N ASN A 248 11.80 -15.34 7.11
CA ASN A 248 11.55 -15.32 8.55
C ASN A 248 12.73 -15.95 9.30
N PHE A 249 12.84 -15.57 10.57
CA PHE A 249 13.93 -15.99 11.45
C PHE A 249 14.05 -17.50 11.58
N ASP A 250 12.96 -18.22 11.70
CA ASP A 250 12.96 -19.67 11.92
C ASP A 250 13.46 -20.43 10.69
N ALA A 251 13.02 -20.03 9.49
CA ALA A 251 13.51 -20.59 8.23
C ALA A 251 15.01 -20.34 8.06
N ASP A 252 15.49 -19.13 8.33
CA ASP A 252 16.90 -18.78 8.25
C ASP A 252 17.75 -19.56 9.28
N GLN A 253 17.22 -19.85 10.48
CA GLN A 253 17.91 -20.68 11.49
C GLN A 253 17.93 -22.16 11.09
N ALA A 254 16.84 -22.68 10.53
CA ALA A 254 16.77 -24.06 10.05
C ALA A 254 17.78 -24.29 8.91
N GLU A 255 17.86 -23.35 7.97
CA GLU A 255 18.82 -23.41 6.86
C GLU A 255 20.29 -23.40 7.35
N LYS A 256 20.62 -22.50 8.30
CA LYS A 256 21.96 -22.46 8.91
C LYS A 256 22.31 -23.73 9.66
N SER A 257 21.35 -24.29 10.39
CA SER A 257 21.54 -25.53 11.13
C SER A 257 21.79 -26.72 10.20
N ALA A 258 21.05 -26.79 9.09
CA ALA A 258 21.23 -27.81 8.07
C ALA A 258 22.62 -27.72 7.40
N ALA A 259 23.03 -26.50 7.02
CA ALA A 259 24.35 -26.28 6.40
C ALA A 259 25.52 -26.63 7.37
N SER A 260 25.35 -26.31 8.65
CA SER A 260 26.35 -26.64 9.68
C SER A 260 26.48 -28.17 9.89
N ALA A 261 25.33 -28.85 9.88
CA ALA A 261 25.32 -30.34 10.01
C ALA A 261 25.97 -31.04 8.79
N GLU A 262 25.74 -30.52 7.59
CA GLU A 262 26.33 -31.02 6.36
C GLU A 262 27.83 -30.78 6.34
N SER A 263 28.31 -29.62 6.75
CA SER A 263 29.75 -29.32 6.90
C SER A 263 30.44 -30.22 7.92
N ALA A 264 29.79 -30.47 9.06
CA ALA A 264 30.33 -31.39 10.08
C ALA A 264 30.44 -32.82 9.57
N LYS A 265 29.46 -33.33 8.80
CA LYS A 265 29.50 -34.65 8.16
C LYS A 265 30.62 -34.75 7.12
N ALA A 266 30.84 -33.68 6.35
CA ALA A 266 31.92 -33.67 5.33
C ALA A 266 33.31 -33.70 5.99
N SER A 267 33.50 -32.96 7.09
CA SER A 267 34.74 -32.98 7.87
C SER A 267 35.03 -34.39 8.48
N ALA A 268 34.01 -35.00 9.09
CA ALA A 268 34.14 -36.32 9.68
C ALA A 268 34.52 -37.40 8.64
N LYS A 269 33.97 -37.31 7.43
CA LYS A 269 34.29 -38.22 6.33
C LYS A 269 35.73 -38.06 5.80
N SER A 270 36.20 -36.81 5.75
CA SER A 270 37.59 -36.51 5.37
C SER A 270 38.60 -37.03 6.40
N ASP A 271 38.28 -36.95 7.70
CA ASP A 271 39.14 -37.46 8.77
C ASP A 271 39.19 -39.00 8.78
N GLU A 272 38.10 -39.71 8.46
CA GLU A 272 38.10 -41.15 8.30
C GLU A 272 38.90 -41.62 7.07
N GLU A 273 38.89 -40.85 5.96
CA GLU A 273 39.69 -41.17 4.75
C GLU A 273 41.20 -40.93 4.98
N ASN A 274 41.57 -39.96 5.82
CA ASN A 274 42.98 -39.69 6.14
C ASN A 274 43.61 -40.66 7.18
N LEU A 275 42.82 -41.48 7.85
CA LEU A 275 43.23 -42.48 8.83
C LEU A 275 43.39 -43.88 8.24
N ARG A 276 43.12 -44.07 6.96
CA ARG A 276 43.31 -45.29 6.21
C ARG A 276 44.54 -45.20 5.27
#